data_8b71617972d78108bfae003805378b78
#
_entry.id   8b71617972d78108bfae003805378b78
#
_cell.length_a   1.000
_cell.length_b   1.000
_cell.length_c   1.000
_cell.angle_alpha   90.00
_cell.angle_beta   90.00
_cell.angle_gamma   90.00
#
_symmetry.space_group_name_H-M   'P 1'
#
loop_
_entity.id
_entity.type
_entity.pdbx_description
1 polymer ?
#
loop_
_entity_poly.entity_id
_entity_poly.type
_entity_poly.pdbx_seq_one_letter_code
_entity_poly.pdbx_strand_id
1 'polypeptide(L)'
;MKIKRLKLAADYLLKKSRTVSYPSHIGIETTNNCNLDCIMCPRHDMTRPVQDMDMQVFRKIINDIKGEVEMVWLQHYGEPFLDKKIFEKIKYAKTNGLQTGISSNGTALSSGVIEDIFESGHDYIIFAFDGASKETYEKIRLGANFEHVTSNIKKFLEMKIKNKINIFTVLQLICMSETEDEIQDFISQWDIDGVDGIRIRQVTHSGNNGKFNNQSKKQPCYWLWSDPHIQVDGTVVPCCQDVNAVYPIGNINEQSLGEIWNSKKMIKLREKHIDGDLEDISLCQNCNMYQPHPALVIGNSILDYTQASRLVPKAETIISKLRY
;
A
#
# COMPACT_ATOMS: atom_id res chain seq x y z
N MET A 1 2.10 -2.08 -21.64
CA MET A 1 1.84 -2.51 -20.25
C MET A 1 1.68 -4.03 -20.12
N LYS A 2 0.73 -4.72 -20.75
CA LYS A 2 0.49 -6.18 -20.60
C LYS A 2 1.76 -7.05 -20.73
N ILE A 3 2.61 -6.77 -21.74
CA ILE A 3 3.88 -7.47 -21.93
C ILE A 3 4.83 -7.28 -20.74
N LYS A 4 4.85 -6.10 -20.13
CA LYS A 4 5.71 -5.81 -18.96
C LYS A 4 5.28 -6.63 -17.74
N ARG A 5 3.97 -6.76 -17.48
CA ARG A 5 3.44 -7.60 -16.39
C ARG A 5 3.77 -9.08 -16.59
N LEU A 6 3.64 -9.57 -17.81
CA LEU A 6 4.03 -10.96 -18.13
C LEU A 6 5.52 -11.19 -17.91
N LYS A 7 6.38 -10.22 -18.26
CA LYS A 7 7.81 -10.27 -17.97
C LYS A 7 8.10 -10.30 -16.47
N LEU A 8 7.40 -9.44 -15.69
CA LEU A 8 7.54 -9.43 -14.23
C LEU A 8 7.14 -10.78 -13.63
N ALA A 9 6.01 -11.33 -14.03
CA ALA A 9 5.57 -12.65 -13.58
C ALA A 9 6.59 -13.74 -13.95
N ALA A 10 7.14 -13.69 -15.17
CA ALA A 10 8.18 -14.61 -15.61
C ALA A 10 9.48 -14.45 -14.80
N ASP A 11 9.93 -13.23 -14.55
CA ASP A 11 11.13 -12.97 -13.74
C ASP A 11 10.98 -13.55 -12.33
N TYR A 12 9.80 -13.39 -11.69
CA TYR A 12 9.53 -13.98 -10.39
C TYR A 12 9.44 -15.51 -10.42
N LEU A 13 8.62 -16.08 -11.32
CA LEU A 13 8.39 -17.53 -11.41
C LEU A 13 9.65 -18.30 -11.81
N LEU A 14 10.50 -17.70 -12.62
CA LEU A 14 11.81 -18.24 -13.01
C LEU A 14 12.91 -17.91 -12.00
N LYS A 15 12.55 -17.29 -10.85
CA LYS A 15 13.48 -16.93 -9.77
C LYS A 15 14.70 -16.12 -10.25
N LYS A 16 14.47 -15.15 -11.14
CA LYS A 16 15.57 -14.30 -11.62
C LYS A 16 15.92 -13.25 -10.59
N SER A 17 17.15 -13.24 -10.10
CA SER A 17 17.64 -12.21 -9.19
C SER A 17 17.82 -10.86 -9.89
N ARG A 18 18.25 -10.88 -11.16
CA ARG A 18 18.27 -9.70 -12.05
C ARG A 18 17.01 -9.70 -12.92
N THR A 19 16.20 -8.65 -12.81
CA THR A 19 14.95 -8.53 -13.56
C THR A 19 15.13 -7.71 -14.83
N VAL A 20 14.36 -8.01 -15.87
CA VAL A 20 14.26 -7.18 -17.08
C VAL A 20 13.05 -6.27 -17.07
N SER A 21 12.18 -6.43 -16.09
CA SER A 21 10.95 -5.66 -15.91
C SER A 21 11.08 -4.66 -14.76
N TYR A 22 10.41 -3.52 -14.91
CA TYR A 22 10.08 -2.63 -13.79
C TYR A 22 9.00 -3.24 -12.91
N PRO A 23 8.87 -2.80 -11.64
CA PRO A 23 7.72 -3.14 -10.82
C PRO A 23 6.43 -2.62 -11.47
N SER A 24 5.30 -3.30 -11.23
CA SER A 24 4.01 -2.88 -11.77
C SER A 24 3.44 -1.66 -11.04
N HIS A 25 3.77 -1.53 -9.77
CA HIS A 25 3.37 -0.43 -8.90
C HIS A 25 4.49 -0.07 -7.93
N ILE A 26 4.42 1.11 -7.34
CA ILE A 26 5.44 1.64 -6.43
C ILE A 26 4.74 2.39 -5.31
N GLY A 27 5.18 2.16 -4.07
CA GLY A 27 4.83 3.00 -2.94
C GLY A 27 5.69 4.27 -2.92
N ILE A 28 5.05 5.43 -2.77
CA ILE A 28 5.74 6.73 -2.61
C ILE A 28 5.22 7.38 -1.33
N GLU A 29 6.09 7.51 -0.35
CA GLU A 29 5.77 8.17 0.91
C GLU A 29 5.75 9.70 0.70
N THR A 30 4.59 10.26 0.44
CA THR A 30 4.44 11.70 0.18
C THR A 30 4.60 12.52 1.46
N THR A 31 4.29 11.91 2.60
CA THR A 31 4.53 12.40 3.96
C THR A 31 4.69 11.22 4.91
N ASN A 32 5.49 11.36 5.95
CA ASN A 32 5.53 10.44 7.08
C ASN A 32 4.91 11.05 8.36
N ASN A 33 4.25 12.22 8.22
CA ASN A 33 3.45 12.80 9.27
C ASN A 33 2.08 12.13 9.35
N CYS A 34 1.64 11.77 10.56
CA CYS A 34 0.33 11.19 10.81
C CYS A 34 -0.25 11.80 12.10
N ASN A 35 -1.54 12.06 12.10
CA ASN A 35 -2.27 12.59 13.25
C ASN A 35 -2.83 11.49 14.18
N LEU A 36 -2.60 10.21 13.86
CA LEU A 36 -3.00 9.07 14.69
C LEU A 36 -1.78 8.28 15.17
N ASP A 37 -2.00 7.50 16.23
CA ASP A 37 -1.00 6.67 16.88
C ASP A 37 -1.51 5.22 17.03
N CYS A 38 -1.91 4.61 15.91
CA CYS A 38 -2.57 3.30 15.87
C CYS A 38 -1.69 2.19 16.44
N ILE A 39 -2.23 1.33 17.30
CA ILE A 39 -1.46 0.32 18.05
C ILE A 39 -0.68 -0.68 17.19
N MET A 40 -1.15 -0.97 15.97
CA MET A 40 -0.49 -1.90 15.04
C MET A 40 0.50 -1.20 14.10
N CYS A 41 0.59 0.12 14.13
CA CYS A 41 1.40 0.85 13.16
C CYS A 41 2.88 0.89 13.57
N PRO A 42 3.82 0.40 12.74
CA PRO A 42 5.24 0.44 13.08
C PRO A 42 5.83 1.86 13.05
N ARG A 43 5.03 2.90 12.80
CA ARG A 43 5.45 4.30 12.89
C ARG A 43 5.95 4.67 14.28
N HIS A 44 5.50 3.99 15.34
CA HIS A 44 6.05 4.16 16.71
C HIS A 44 7.56 3.96 16.77
N ASP A 45 8.09 3.04 15.95
CA ASP A 45 9.52 2.71 15.89
C ASP A 45 10.27 3.59 14.89
N MET A 46 9.62 4.59 14.26
CA MET A 46 10.24 5.44 13.25
C MET A 46 11.22 6.42 13.89
N THR A 47 12.49 6.31 13.50
CA THR A 47 13.57 7.21 13.92
C THR A 47 13.90 8.29 12.89
N ARG A 48 13.32 8.20 11.69
CA ARG A 48 13.50 9.17 10.61
C ARG A 48 12.80 10.50 10.95
N PRO A 49 13.36 11.66 10.51
CA PRO A 49 12.69 12.95 10.67
C PRO A 49 11.29 12.96 10.05
N VAL A 50 10.33 13.59 10.75
CA VAL A 50 8.98 13.80 10.23
C VAL A 50 9.02 14.94 9.22
N GLN A 51 8.57 14.67 7.98
CA GLN A 51 8.58 15.64 6.88
C GLN A 51 7.66 15.23 5.74
N ASP A 52 7.39 16.17 4.85
CA ASP A 52 6.74 15.94 3.57
C ASP A 52 7.80 15.77 2.47
N MET A 53 7.50 14.92 1.47
CA MET A 53 8.37 14.80 0.29
C MET A 53 8.36 16.09 -0.52
N ASP A 54 9.55 16.60 -0.86
CA ASP A 54 9.69 17.75 -1.73
C ASP A 54 9.11 17.47 -3.12
N MET A 55 8.44 18.48 -3.69
CA MET A 55 7.81 18.34 -5.01
C MET A 55 8.81 18.12 -6.14
N GLN A 56 10.06 18.56 -6.00
CA GLN A 56 11.10 18.31 -7.02
C GLN A 56 11.52 16.83 -6.98
N VAL A 57 11.67 16.23 -5.78
CA VAL A 57 11.93 14.80 -5.62
C VAL A 57 10.77 14.00 -6.21
N PHE A 58 9.53 14.36 -5.89
CA PHE A 58 8.35 13.70 -6.43
C PHE A 58 8.30 13.74 -7.97
N ARG A 59 8.54 14.92 -8.56
CA ARG A 59 8.59 15.08 -10.03
C ARG A 59 9.70 14.25 -10.67
N LYS A 60 10.86 14.15 -10.02
CA LYS A 60 11.97 13.31 -10.49
C LYS A 60 11.53 11.84 -10.52
N ILE A 61 10.89 11.34 -9.44
CA ILE A 61 10.35 9.97 -9.39
C ILE A 61 9.38 9.74 -10.54
N ILE A 62 8.35 10.57 -10.68
CA ILE A 62 7.32 10.40 -11.70
C ILE A 62 7.91 10.41 -13.12
N ASN A 63 8.86 11.32 -13.39
CA ASN A 63 9.50 11.40 -14.70
C ASN A 63 10.36 10.18 -15.02
N ASP A 64 10.96 9.55 -14.01
CA ASP A 64 11.77 8.34 -14.17
C ASP A 64 10.90 7.10 -14.46
N ILE A 65 9.72 7.01 -13.86
CA ILE A 65 8.88 5.81 -13.92
C ILE A 65 7.74 5.86 -14.95
N LYS A 66 7.43 7.05 -15.51
CA LYS A 66 6.35 7.19 -16.50
C LYS A 66 6.55 6.30 -17.71
N GLY A 67 5.49 5.62 -18.12
CA GLY A 67 5.54 4.64 -19.22
C GLY A 67 6.13 3.27 -18.81
N GLU A 68 6.75 3.16 -17.64
CA GLU A 68 7.28 1.89 -17.11
C GLU A 68 6.36 1.28 -16.05
N VAL A 69 5.83 2.09 -15.14
CA VAL A 69 4.97 1.72 -14.02
C VAL A 69 3.52 2.07 -14.34
N GLU A 70 2.56 1.33 -13.81
CA GLU A 70 1.14 1.53 -14.06
C GLU A 70 0.49 2.40 -12.98
N MET A 71 0.87 2.20 -11.72
CA MET A 71 0.22 2.82 -10.58
C MET A 71 1.23 3.23 -9.52
N VAL A 72 0.98 4.35 -8.86
CA VAL A 72 1.69 4.78 -7.67
C VAL A 72 0.75 4.82 -6.47
N TRP A 73 1.19 4.23 -5.36
CA TRP A 73 0.55 4.34 -4.07
C TRP A 73 1.18 5.48 -3.30
N LEU A 74 0.43 6.57 -3.09
CA LEU A 74 0.92 7.82 -2.50
C LEU A 74 0.79 7.80 -0.98
N GLN A 75 1.35 6.77 -0.36
CA GLN A 75 1.33 6.55 1.08
C GLN A 75 2.44 5.61 1.54
N HIS A 76 2.81 5.68 2.82
CA HIS A 76 3.59 4.66 3.54
C HIS A 76 3.23 4.72 5.03
N TYR A 77 3.95 5.52 5.83
CA TYR A 77 3.72 5.61 7.29
C TYR A 77 3.06 6.91 7.75
N GLY A 78 2.68 7.81 6.85
CA GLY A 78 1.95 9.04 7.12
C GLY A 78 0.46 8.95 6.78
N GLU A 79 -0.26 10.01 7.11
CA GLU A 79 -1.60 10.26 6.58
C GLU A 79 -1.48 11.18 5.34
N PRO A 80 -1.77 10.69 4.14
CA PRO A 80 -1.52 11.43 2.90
C PRO A 80 -2.22 12.79 2.82
N PHE A 81 -3.41 12.92 3.40
CA PHE A 81 -4.16 14.19 3.37
C PHE A 81 -3.64 15.25 4.35
N LEU A 82 -2.58 14.95 5.11
CA LEU A 82 -1.81 15.96 5.85
C LEU A 82 -0.69 16.58 5.01
N ASP A 83 -0.31 15.98 3.88
CA ASP A 83 0.62 16.58 2.93
C ASP A 83 -0.08 17.73 2.19
N LYS A 84 0.37 18.97 2.43
CA LYS A 84 -0.21 20.18 1.84
C LYS A 84 -0.18 20.20 0.31
N LYS A 85 0.67 19.38 -0.33
CA LYS A 85 0.83 19.29 -1.78
C LYS A 85 0.30 17.99 -2.38
N ILE A 86 -0.47 17.20 -1.62
CA ILE A 86 -0.94 15.88 -2.08
C ILE A 86 -1.73 15.97 -3.40
N PHE A 87 -2.62 16.96 -3.53
CA PHE A 87 -3.43 17.11 -4.74
C PHE A 87 -2.61 17.57 -5.95
N GLU A 88 -1.57 18.38 -5.73
CA GLU A 88 -0.59 18.72 -6.80
C GLU A 88 0.18 17.47 -7.24
N LYS A 89 0.60 16.63 -6.28
CA LYS A 89 1.28 15.35 -6.55
C LYS A 89 0.38 14.38 -7.33
N ILE A 90 -0.88 14.23 -6.91
CA ILE A 90 -1.87 13.40 -7.64
C ILE A 90 -2.04 13.91 -9.08
N LYS A 91 -2.35 15.18 -9.27
CA LYS A 91 -2.53 15.79 -10.60
C LYS A 91 -1.29 15.59 -11.47
N TYR A 92 -0.09 15.75 -10.90
CA TYR A 92 1.16 15.54 -11.64
C TYR A 92 1.36 14.08 -12.07
N ALA A 93 1.09 13.10 -11.20
CA ALA A 93 1.14 11.68 -11.56
C ALA A 93 0.12 11.34 -12.66
N LYS A 94 -1.12 11.83 -12.53
CA LYS A 94 -2.20 11.64 -13.52
C LYS A 94 -1.84 12.20 -14.88
N THR A 95 -1.31 13.43 -14.97
CA THR A 95 -0.91 14.04 -16.25
C THR A 95 0.25 13.33 -16.92
N ASN A 96 1.03 12.54 -16.17
CA ASN A 96 2.08 11.68 -16.72
C ASN A 96 1.60 10.22 -16.97
N GLY A 97 0.28 9.98 -17.00
CA GLY A 97 -0.32 8.70 -17.39
C GLY A 97 -0.30 7.60 -16.32
N LEU A 98 0.00 7.96 -15.07
CA LEU A 98 0.00 7.02 -13.96
C LEU A 98 -1.38 6.99 -13.27
N GLN A 99 -1.76 5.84 -12.78
CA GLN A 99 -2.86 5.72 -11.83
C GLN A 99 -2.37 6.02 -10.43
N THR A 100 -3.28 6.50 -9.58
CA THR A 100 -2.96 6.88 -8.20
C THR A 100 -3.84 6.15 -7.21
N GLY A 101 -3.23 5.65 -6.14
CA GLY A 101 -3.91 5.04 -4.99
C GLY A 101 -3.47 5.70 -3.69
N ILE A 102 -4.39 5.81 -2.75
CA ILE A 102 -4.15 6.30 -1.39
C ILE A 102 -4.85 5.38 -0.40
N SER A 103 -4.22 5.12 0.76
CA SER A 103 -4.91 4.64 1.95
C SER A 103 -4.91 5.77 2.97
N SER A 104 -6.09 6.10 3.48
CA SER A 104 -6.30 7.20 4.43
C SER A 104 -7.02 6.70 5.68
N ASN A 105 -6.74 7.36 6.81
CA ASN A 105 -7.47 7.14 8.05
C ASN A 105 -8.82 7.88 8.11
N GLY A 106 -9.15 8.69 7.11
CA GLY A 106 -10.42 9.39 6.97
C GLY A 106 -10.65 10.58 7.92
N THR A 107 -9.69 10.91 8.78
CA THR A 107 -9.88 12.00 9.77
C THR A 107 -9.88 13.40 9.15
N ALA A 108 -9.14 13.59 8.05
CA ALA A 108 -8.95 14.88 7.38
C ALA A 108 -10.01 15.20 6.31
N LEU A 109 -11.04 14.38 6.14
CA LEU A 109 -12.04 14.51 5.07
C LEU A 109 -13.07 15.63 5.36
N SER A 110 -12.69 16.87 5.21
CA SER A 110 -13.65 17.97 5.10
C SER A 110 -14.33 17.99 3.73
N SER A 111 -15.41 18.78 3.56
CA SER A 111 -16.05 18.94 2.23
C SER A 111 -15.07 19.42 1.17
N GLY A 112 -14.20 20.39 1.48
CA GLY A 112 -13.19 20.89 0.55
C GLY A 112 -12.16 19.83 0.19
N VAL A 113 -11.68 19.04 1.15
CA VAL A 113 -10.76 17.92 0.88
C VAL A 113 -11.42 16.89 -0.03
N ILE A 114 -12.71 16.57 0.17
CA ILE A 114 -13.44 15.63 -0.70
C ILE A 114 -13.53 16.17 -2.14
N GLU A 115 -13.85 17.47 -2.28
CA GLU A 115 -13.89 18.14 -3.60
C GLU A 115 -12.53 18.11 -4.28
N ASP A 116 -11.45 18.44 -3.55
CA ASP A 116 -10.08 18.38 -4.06
C ASP A 116 -9.67 16.96 -4.51
N ILE A 117 -10.09 15.90 -3.76
CA ILE A 117 -9.90 14.50 -4.17
C ILE A 117 -10.56 14.27 -5.53
N PHE A 118 -11.81 14.70 -5.71
CA PHE A 118 -12.55 14.51 -6.95
C PHE A 118 -11.93 15.25 -8.12
N GLU A 119 -11.56 16.51 -7.92
CA GLU A 119 -10.93 17.36 -8.93
C GLU A 119 -9.51 16.91 -9.29
N SER A 120 -8.82 16.19 -8.39
CA SER A 120 -7.47 15.69 -8.67
C SER A 120 -7.44 14.56 -9.69
N GLY A 121 -8.60 13.93 -9.97
CA GLY A 121 -8.71 12.76 -10.85
C GLY A 121 -8.14 11.49 -10.22
N HIS A 122 -8.15 11.41 -8.89
CA HIS A 122 -7.67 10.25 -8.13
C HIS A 122 -8.43 8.97 -8.52
N ASP A 123 -7.75 7.81 -8.55
CA ASP A 123 -8.35 6.58 -9.09
C ASP A 123 -8.83 5.61 -8.00
N TYR A 124 -8.11 5.51 -6.86
CA TYR A 124 -8.32 4.43 -5.92
C TYR A 124 -8.07 4.90 -4.47
N ILE A 125 -9.08 4.78 -3.62
CA ILE A 125 -8.96 5.13 -2.21
C ILE A 125 -9.32 3.94 -1.31
N ILE A 126 -8.47 3.71 -0.29
CA ILE A 126 -8.75 2.79 0.80
C ILE A 126 -8.99 3.62 2.05
N PHE A 127 -10.12 3.45 2.68
CA PHE A 127 -10.33 3.93 4.04
C PHE A 127 -9.97 2.82 5.01
N ALA A 128 -8.90 3.04 5.76
CA ALA A 128 -8.45 2.14 6.79
C ALA A 128 -9.26 2.38 8.07
N PHE A 129 -10.18 1.46 8.39
CA PHE A 129 -11.18 1.60 9.43
C PHE A 129 -11.25 0.31 10.27
N ASP A 130 -10.50 0.27 11.39
CA ASP A 130 -10.27 -0.95 12.15
C ASP A 130 -11.18 -1.03 13.39
N GLY A 131 -12.38 -1.58 13.21
CA GLY A 131 -13.39 -1.82 14.23
C GLY A 131 -14.80 -1.52 13.71
N ALA A 132 -15.81 -2.23 14.18
CA ALA A 132 -17.22 -1.96 13.89
C ALA A 132 -17.91 -1.18 15.02
N SER A 133 -17.35 -1.24 16.23
CA SER A 133 -17.81 -0.48 17.39
C SER A 133 -16.88 0.71 17.66
N LYS A 134 -17.44 1.73 18.36
CA LYS A 134 -16.65 2.87 18.84
C LYS A 134 -15.53 2.43 19.76
N GLU A 135 -15.83 1.51 20.67
CA GLU A 135 -14.89 1.02 21.68
C GLU A 135 -13.67 0.38 21.03
N THR A 136 -13.88 -0.55 20.10
CA THR A 136 -12.78 -1.22 19.37
C THR A 136 -12.03 -0.26 18.48
N TYR A 137 -12.74 0.57 17.72
CA TYR A 137 -12.12 1.51 16.79
C TYR A 137 -11.19 2.50 17.51
N GLU A 138 -11.67 3.17 18.56
CA GLU A 138 -10.89 4.20 19.27
C GLU A 138 -9.75 3.59 20.11
N LYS A 139 -9.91 2.34 20.57
CA LYS A 139 -8.83 1.59 21.22
C LYS A 139 -7.67 1.27 20.26
N ILE A 140 -7.97 1.01 18.98
CA ILE A 140 -6.98 0.64 17.97
C ILE A 140 -6.40 1.89 17.30
N ARG A 141 -7.27 2.81 16.90
CA ARG A 141 -6.93 4.03 16.17
C ARG A 141 -6.78 5.20 17.14
N LEU A 142 -5.74 5.12 17.99
CA LEU A 142 -5.51 6.14 19.03
C LEU A 142 -5.44 7.54 18.44
N GLY A 143 -6.27 8.44 18.98
CA GLY A 143 -6.41 9.82 18.52
C GLY A 143 -7.52 10.04 17.48
N ALA A 144 -8.18 8.98 17.01
CA ALA A 144 -9.35 9.09 16.14
C ALA A 144 -10.66 9.19 16.97
N ASN A 145 -11.70 9.73 16.34
CA ASN A 145 -13.06 9.70 16.84
C ASN A 145 -13.95 8.92 15.87
N PHE A 146 -14.59 7.87 16.34
CA PHE A 146 -15.37 6.93 15.54
C PHE A 146 -16.51 7.61 14.76
N GLU A 147 -17.31 8.42 15.45
CA GLU A 147 -18.47 9.08 14.85
C GLU A 147 -18.03 10.08 13.78
N HIS A 148 -16.96 10.83 14.06
CA HIS A 148 -16.42 11.82 13.14
C HIS A 148 -15.92 11.15 11.85
N VAL A 149 -15.09 10.10 11.96
CA VAL A 149 -14.54 9.42 10.79
C VAL A 149 -15.63 8.68 10.01
N THR A 150 -16.57 8.04 10.71
CA THR A 150 -17.76 7.42 10.08
C THR A 150 -18.55 8.43 9.27
N SER A 151 -18.83 9.61 9.86
CA SER A 151 -19.55 10.70 9.19
C SER A 151 -18.79 11.21 7.97
N ASN A 152 -17.47 11.38 8.07
CA ASN A 152 -16.61 11.82 6.98
C ASN A 152 -16.64 10.85 5.79
N ILE A 153 -16.49 9.56 6.06
CA ILE A 153 -16.52 8.53 5.02
C ILE A 153 -17.91 8.45 4.37
N LYS A 154 -18.98 8.45 5.15
CA LYS A 154 -20.36 8.46 4.61
C LYS A 154 -20.60 9.68 3.72
N LYS A 155 -20.16 10.85 4.15
CA LYS A 155 -20.25 12.08 3.34
C LYS A 155 -19.46 11.97 2.03
N PHE A 156 -18.25 11.40 2.07
CA PHE A 156 -17.48 11.13 0.85
C PHE A 156 -18.26 10.23 -0.11
N LEU A 157 -18.85 9.14 0.39
CA LEU A 157 -19.63 8.19 -0.42
C LEU A 157 -20.88 8.86 -1.03
N GLU A 158 -21.63 9.62 -0.25
CA GLU A 158 -22.80 10.39 -0.72
C GLU A 158 -22.41 11.36 -1.85
N MET A 159 -21.34 12.13 -1.66
CA MET A 159 -20.85 13.08 -2.66
C MET A 159 -20.34 12.36 -3.90
N LYS A 160 -19.64 11.22 -3.75
CA LYS A 160 -19.20 10.35 -4.84
C LYS A 160 -20.37 9.90 -5.71
N ILE A 161 -21.44 9.39 -5.09
CA ILE A 161 -22.65 8.91 -5.78
C ILE A 161 -23.34 10.08 -6.48
N LYS A 162 -23.62 11.16 -5.74
CA LYS A 162 -24.31 12.35 -6.25
C LYS A 162 -23.62 12.93 -7.48
N ASN A 163 -22.31 13.01 -7.46
CA ASN A 163 -21.51 13.60 -8.53
C ASN A 163 -21.03 12.58 -9.58
N LYS A 164 -21.44 11.30 -9.47
CA LYS A 164 -21.06 10.19 -10.37
C LYS A 164 -19.52 10.06 -10.52
N ILE A 165 -18.80 10.19 -9.42
CA ILE A 165 -17.34 10.14 -9.41
C ILE A 165 -16.85 8.69 -9.50
N ASN A 166 -15.92 8.44 -10.42
CA ASN A 166 -15.37 7.11 -10.65
C ASN A 166 -14.06 6.89 -9.86
N ILE A 167 -14.13 6.96 -8.54
CA ILE A 167 -13.05 6.57 -7.64
C ILE A 167 -13.38 5.21 -7.06
N PHE A 168 -12.51 4.21 -7.24
CA PHE A 168 -12.69 2.90 -6.62
C PHE A 168 -12.43 3.00 -5.11
N THR A 169 -13.46 2.74 -4.31
CA THR A 169 -13.44 2.98 -2.87
C THR A 169 -13.51 1.67 -2.10
N VAL A 170 -12.54 1.44 -1.23
CA VAL A 170 -12.43 0.24 -0.41
C VAL A 170 -12.47 0.60 1.07
N LEU A 171 -13.25 -0.13 1.85
CA LEU A 171 -13.15 -0.14 3.32
C LEU A 171 -12.25 -1.29 3.73
N GLN A 172 -11.26 -1.02 4.57
CA GLN A 172 -10.30 -2.03 5.01
C GLN A 172 -10.29 -2.14 6.54
N LEU A 173 -10.34 -3.38 7.03
CA LEU A 173 -10.11 -3.74 8.42
C LEU A 173 -8.90 -4.67 8.52
N ILE A 174 -8.04 -4.42 9.51
CA ILE A 174 -6.95 -5.32 9.87
C ILE A 174 -7.50 -6.29 10.93
N CYS A 175 -7.50 -7.58 10.61
CA CYS A 175 -7.87 -8.66 11.51
C CYS A 175 -6.75 -8.90 12.53
N MET A 176 -7.06 -8.69 13.78
CA MET A 176 -6.22 -8.94 14.96
C MET A 176 -7.14 -9.37 16.11
N SER A 177 -6.58 -9.75 17.26
CA SER A 177 -7.37 -10.22 18.43
C SER A 177 -8.48 -9.25 18.85
N GLU A 178 -8.27 -7.94 18.64
CA GLU A 178 -9.23 -6.90 19.01
C GLU A 178 -10.39 -6.75 18.01
N THR A 179 -10.22 -7.22 16.77
CA THR A 179 -11.19 -7.00 15.68
C THR A 179 -11.80 -8.26 15.11
N GLU A 180 -11.27 -9.45 15.46
CA GLU A 180 -11.69 -10.70 14.82
C GLU A 180 -13.19 -11.00 15.04
N ASP A 181 -13.71 -10.68 16.20
CA ASP A 181 -15.13 -10.88 16.54
C ASP A 181 -16.06 -9.85 15.89
N GLU A 182 -15.52 -8.71 15.41
CA GLU A 182 -16.30 -7.62 14.78
C GLU A 182 -16.29 -7.67 13.24
N ILE A 183 -15.65 -8.65 12.63
CA ILE A 183 -15.50 -8.70 11.15
C ILE A 183 -16.86 -8.70 10.45
N GLN A 184 -17.83 -9.49 10.95
CA GLN A 184 -19.16 -9.59 10.34
C GLN A 184 -19.95 -8.29 10.47
N ASP A 185 -19.86 -7.64 11.63
CA ASP A 185 -20.49 -6.34 11.87
C ASP A 185 -19.88 -5.25 11.00
N PHE A 186 -18.53 -5.26 10.85
CA PHE A 186 -17.83 -4.37 9.94
C PHE A 186 -18.29 -4.54 8.48
N ILE A 187 -18.42 -5.79 8.01
CA ILE A 187 -18.90 -6.08 6.65
C ILE A 187 -20.33 -5.54 6.49
N SER A 188 -21.21 -5.80 7.46
CA SER A 188 -22.59 -5.35 7.44
C SER A 188 -22.72 -3.82 7.46
N GLN A 189 -21.87 -3.15 8.21
CA GLN A 189 -21.84 -1.69 8.33
C GLN A 189 -21.43 -1.00 7.04
N TRP A 190 -20.51 -1.61 6.28
CA TRP A 190 -19.87 -0.98 5.12
C TRP A 190 -20.26 -1.58 3.77
N ASP A 191 -21.15 -2.58 3.74
CA ASP A 191 -21.75 -3.10 2.50
C ASP A 191 -22.88 -2.18 2.03
N ILE A 192 -22.52 -0.94 1.70
CA ILE A 192 -23.42 0.16 1.35
C ILE A 192 -23.06 0.77 0.01
N ASP A 193 -23.99 1.51 -0.58
CA ASP A 193 -23.78 2.21 -1.84
C ASP A 193 -22.55 3.13 -1.80
N GLY A 194 -21.79 3.12 -2.89
CA GLY A 194 -20.57 3.91 -3.03
C GLY A 194 -19.30 3.19 -2.57
N VAL A 195 -19.39 2.11 -1.79
CA VAL A 195 -18.28 1.22 -1.47
C VAL A 195 -18.15 0.18 -2.58
N ASP A 196 -16.97 0.10 -3.20
CA ASP A 196 -16.69 -0.81 -4.31
C ASP A 196 -16.10 -2.15 -3.83
N GLY A 197 -15.58 -2.20 -2.60
CA GLY A 197 -15.06 -3.43 -2.01
C GLY A 197 -14.76 -3.30 -0.52
N ILE A 198 -14.81 -4.43 0.17
CA ILE A 198 -14.43 -4.57 1.58
C ILE A 198 -13.24 -5.51 1.64
N ARG A 199 -12.22 -5.14 2.41
CA ARG A 199 -10.99 -5.90 2.53
C ARG A 199 -10.70 -6.21 4.00
N ILE A 200 -10.55 -7.48 4.31
CA ILE A 200 -10.09 -7.96 5.63
C ILE A 200 -8.65 -8.45 5.47
N ARG A 201 -7.71 -7.79 6.15
CA ARG A 201 -6.30 -8.14 6.06
C ARG A 201 -5.79 -8.62 7.40
N GLN A 202 -4.93 -9.65 7.37
CA GLN A 202 -4.19 -10.06 8.55
C GLN A 202 -3.15 -9.00 8.90
N VAL A 203 -2.94 -8.79 10.20
CA VAL A 203 -1.84 -7.94 10.66
C VAL A 203 -0.51 -8.50 10.16
N THR A 204 0.32 -7.63 9.61
CA THR A 204 1.65 -8.01 9.12
C THR A 204 2.74 -7.47 10.04
N HIS A 205 3.71 -8.31 10.34
CA HIS A 205 4.87 -7.97 11.16
C HIS A 205 6.15 -8.29 10.40
N SER A 206 7.19 -7.49 10.62
CA SER A 206 8.55 -7.72 10.17
C SER A 206 9.53 -7.62 11.33
N GLY A 207 10.68 -8.27 11.21
CA GLY A 207 11.71 -8.23 12.26
C GLY A 207 11.33 -8.98 13.56
N ASN A 208 11.92 -8.54 14.69
CA ASN A 208 11.85 -9.28 15.97
C ASN A 208 10.52 -9.14 16.73
N ASN A 209 9.57 -8.36 16.23
CA ASN A 209 8.32 -8.06 16.94
C ASN A 209 7.23 -9.14 16.77
N GLY A 210 7.45 -10.16 15.93
CA GLY A 210 6.48 -11.22 15.67
C GLY A 210 6.88 -12.56 16.28
N LYS A 211 6.09 -13.09 17.21
CA LYS A 211 6.17 -14.49 17.68
C LYS A 211 5.55 -15.44 16.63
N PHE A 212 5.90 -15.30 15.36
CA PHE A 212 5.36 -16.18 14.32
C PHE A 212 6.33 -17.28 13.99
N ASN A 213 5.80 -18.52 14.07
CA ASN A 213 6.50 -19.73 13.70
C ASN A 213 7.00 -19.61 12.26
N ASN A 214 8.31 -19.66 12.09
CA ASN A 214 9.01 -19.61 10.83
C ASN A 214 8.70 -20.90 10.05
N GLN A 215 7.46 -21.01 9.52
CA GLN A 215 7.21 -22.02 8.50
C GLN A 215 8.11 -21.64 7.34
N SER A 216 9.07 -22.49 7.03
CA SER A 216 10.02 -22.32 5.92
C SER A 216 9.28 -21.78 4.70
N LYS A 217 9.55 -20.52 4.34
CA LYS A 217 8.92 -19.88 3.17
C LYS A 217 9.33 -20.69 1.97
N LYS A 218 8.45 -21.51 1.44
CA LYS A 218 8.70 -22.38 0.28
C LYS A 218 8.95 -21.57 -1.02
N GLN A 219 8.70 -20.25 -0.98
CA GLN A 219 8.80 -19.37 -2.13
C GLN A 219 9.46 -18.04 -1.73
N PRO A 220 10.26 -17.43 -2.62
CA PRO A 220 10.81 -16.11 -2.41
C PRO A 220 9.71 -15.07 -2.26
N CYS A 221 10.01 -13.95 -1.58
CA CYS A 221 9.05 -12.87 -1.37
C CYS A 221 8.70 -12.18 -2.68
N TYR A 222 7.44 -12.28 -3.13
CA TYR A 222 6.96 -11.66 -4.38
C TYR A 222 7.15 -10.13 -4.42
N TRP A 223 7.04 -9.48 -3.28
CA TRP A 223 7.17 -8.01 -3.17
C TRP A 223 8.53 -7.50 -3.64
N LEU A 224 9.58 -8.32 -3.55
CA LEU A 224 10.91 -7.98 -4.07
C LEU A 224 10.97 -7.93 -5.62
N TRP A 225 9.93 -8.38 -6.31
CA TRP A 225 9.79 -8.28 -7.76
C TRP A 225 8.73 -7.29 -8.19
N SER A 226 7.89 -6.76 -7.27
CA SER A 226 6.68 -6.02 -7.66
C SER A 226 6.47 -4.69 -6.97
N ASP A 227 6.97 -4.46 -5.73
CA ASP A 227 6.50 -3.35 -4.89
C ASP A 227 7.60 -2.69 -4.04
N PRO A 228 8.53 -1.95 -4.65
CA PRO A 228 9.48 -1.12 -3.90
C PRO A 228 8.77 0.11 -3.33
N HIS A 229 9.31 0.65 -2.24
CA HIS A 229 8.83 1.88 -1.63
C HIS A 229 9.90 2.96 -1.66
N ILE A 230 9.49 4.21 -1.92
CA ILE A 230 10.35 5.39 -1.92
C ILE A 230 9.92 6.26 -0.74
N GLN A 231 10.82 6.48 0.20
CA GLN A 231 10.59 7.28 1.40
C GLN A 231 10.66 8.78 1.09
N VAL A 232 10.21 9.62 2.03
CA VAL A 232 10.08 11.08 1.85
C VAL A 232 11.36 11.78 1.41
N ASP A 233 12.53 11.23 1.74
CA ASP A 233 13.87 11.75 1.41
C ASP A 233 14.44 11.19 0.09
N GLY A 234 13.67 10.36 -0.61
CA GLY A 234 14.10 9.69 -1.84
C GLY A 234 14.81 8.34 -1.63
N THR A 235 14.98 7.90 -0.39
CA THR A 235 15.55 6.58 -0.10
C THR A 235 14.61 5.48 -0.58
N VAL A 236 15.15 4.52 -1.34
CA VAL A 236 14.38 3.38 -1.87
C VAL A 236 14.61 2.16 -0.99
N VAL A 237 13.51 1.60 -0.50
CA VAL A 237 13.49 0.38 0.31
C VAL A 237 12.78 -0.77 -0.42
N PRO A 238 13.15 -2.03 -0.17
CA PRO A 238 12.66 -3.17 -0.94
C PRO A 238 11.20 -3.54 -0.67
N CYS A 239 10.63 -3.10 0.46
CA CYS A 239 9.24 -3.40 0.82
C CYS A 239 8.68 -2.40 1.84
N CYS A 240 7.34 -2.43 1.99
CA CYS A 240 6.60 -1.54 2.90
C CYS A 240 6.86 -1.77 4.39
N GLN A 241 7.59 -2.80 4.80
CA GLN A 241 7.86 -3.08 6.21
C GLN A 241 9.14 -2.39 6.72
N ASP A 242 9.92 -1.76 5.84
CA ASP A 242 11.16 -1.11 6.21
C ASP A 242 10.96 0.36 6.63
N VAL A 243 10.47 0.55 7.85
CA VAL A 243 10.13 1.88 8.39
C VAL A 243 11.33 2.81 8.50
N ASN A 244 12.50 2.29 8.84
CA ASN A 244 13.71 3.07 9.12
C ASN A 244 14.80 2.93 8.05
N ALA A 245 14.48 2.38 6.87
CA ALA A 245 15.46 2.08 5.83
C ALA A 245 16.65 1.26 6.37
N VAL A 246 16.38 0.20 7.13
CA VAL A 246 17.45 -0.70 7.61
C VAL A 246 18.10 -1.48 6.46
N TYR A 247 17.37 -1.63 5.33
CA TYR A 247 17.89 -2.24 4.12
C TYR A 247 17.68 -1.34 2.88
N PRO A 248 18.30 -0.14 2.82
CA PRO A 248 18.13 0.76 1.68
C PRO A 248 18.82 0.17 0.46
N ILE A 249 18.12 0.13 -0.69
CA ILE A 249 18.63 -0.41 -1.95
C ILE A 249 19.20 0.66 -2.89
N GLY A 250 18.95 1.93 -2.60
CA GLY A 250 19.46 3.11 -3.31
C GLY A 250 18.74 4.38 -2.90
N ASN A 251 19.02 5.49 -3.60
CA ASN A 251 18.33 6.77 -3.40
C ASN A 251 18.02 7.39 -4.77
N ILE A 252 16.77 7.83 -4.95
CA ILE A 252 16.29 8.39 -6.23
C ILE A 252 16.97 9.73 -6.57
N ASN A 253 17.52 10.43 -5.59
CA ASN A 253 18.26 11.66 -5.85
C ASN A 253 19.61 11.42 -6.55
N GLU A 254 20.16 10.21 -6.43
CA GLU A 254 21.48 9.83 -6.93
C GLU A 254 21.39 8.97 -8.21
N GLN A 255 20.38 8.09 -8.30
CA GLN A 255 20.28 7.07 -9.32
C GLN A 255 18.84 6.99 -9.87
N SER A 256 18.67 6.47 -11.07
CA SER A 256 17.34 6.11 -11.60
C SER A 256 16.77 4.88 -10.86
N LEU A 257 15.44 4.77 -10.83
CA LEU A 257 14.81 3.58 -10.25
C LEU A 257 15.24 2.29 -10.96
N GLY A 258 15.45 2.35 -12.27
CA GLY A 258 15.91 1.19 -13.05
C GLY A 258 17.29 0.67 -12.60
N GLU A 259 18.22 1.59 -12.29
CA GLU A 259 19.54 1.24 -11.73
C GLU A 259 19.41 0.68 -10.32
N ILE A 260 18.58 1.32 -9.46
CA ILE A 260 18.31 0.88 -8.09
C ILE A 260 17.65 -0.51 -8.07
N TRP A 261 16.68 -0.75 -8.96
CA TRP A 261 15.92 -2.00 -9.04
C TRP A 261 16.77 -3.21 -9.38
N ASN A 262 17.91 -3.00 -10.03
CA ASN A 262 18.91 -4.01 -10.33
C ASN A 262 20.29 -3.70 -9.69
N SER A 263 20.29 -2.93 -8.60
CA SER A 263 21.50 -2.69 -7.81
C SER A 263 22.07 -4.01 -7.24
N LYS A 264 23.35 -4.03 -6.92
CA LYS A 264 23.98 -5.19 -6.29
C LYS A 264 23.27 -5.61 -5.00
N LYS A 265 22.78 -4.63 -4.21
CA LYS A 265 22.03 -4.90 -2.97
C LYS A 265 20.71 -5.60 -3.27
N MET A 266 19.94 -5.12 -4.25
CA MET A 266 18.63 -5.70 -4.59
C MET A 266 18.77 -7.09 -5.22
N ILE A 267 19.77 -7.29 -6.08
CA ILE A 267 20.09 -8.61 -6.65
C ILE A 267 20.44 -9.60 -5.53
N LYS A 268 21.34 -9.22 -4.62
CA LYS A 268 21.74 -10.07 -3.48
C LYS A 268 20.56 -10.41 -2.57
N LEU A 269 19.65 -9.45 -2.33
CA LEU A 269 18.46 -9.69 -1.52
C LEU A 269 17.53 -10.72 -2.18
N ARG A 270 17.31 -10.61 -3.49
CA ARG A 270 16.53 -11.62 -4.23
C ARG A 270 17.20 -13.00 -4.22
N GLU A 271 18.52 -13.08 -4.39
CA GLU A 271 19.28 -14.33 -4.31
C GLU A 271 19.08 -15.01 -2.96
N LYS A 272 19.24 -14.28 -1.85
CA LYS A 272 19.00 -14.81 -0.52
C LYS A 272 17.57 -15.33 -0.33
N HIS A 273 16.58 -14.64 -0.88
CA HIS A 273 15.20 -15.12 -0.86
C HIS A 273 14.96 -16.35 -1.75
N ILE A 274 15.67 -16.48 -2.85
CA ILE A 274 15.62 -17.66 -3.73
C ILE A 274 16.23 -18.87 -3.02
N ASP A 275 17.35 -18.67 -2.33
CA ASP A 275 18.09 -19.73 -1.62
C ASP A 275 17.44 -20.06 -0.25
N GLY A 276 16.55 -19.20 0.25
CA GLY A 276 15.92 -19.35 1.58
C GLY A 276 16.84 -18.97 2.74
N ASP A 277 17.98 -18.35 2.47
CA ASP A 277 18.96 -17.89 3.46
C ASP A 277 18.64 -16.45 3.92
N LEU A 278 17.79 -16.33 4.95
CA LEU A 278 17.32 -15.03 5.45
C LEU A 278 17.83 -14.71 6.87
N GLU A 279 18.75 -15.49 7.42
CA GLU A 279 19.20 -15.39 8.82
C GLU A 279 19.89 -14.05 9.14
N ASP A 280 20.60 -13.46 8.17
CA ASP A 280 21.30 -12.19 8.31
C ASP A 280 20.47 -10.98 7.82
N ILE A 281 19.20 -11.16 7.45
CA ILE A 281 18.32 -10.09 7.00
C ILE A 281 17.25 -9.83 8.05
N SER A 282 17.56 -8.95 9.01
CA SER A 282 16.68 -8.62 10.13
C SER A 282 15.25 -8.23 9.70
N LEU A 283 15.10 -7.54 8.58
CA LEU A 283 13.82 -7.17 7.99
C LEU A 283 12.95 -8.37 7.62
N CYS A 284 13.56 -9.50 7.24
CA CYS A 284 12.88 -10.66 6.65
C CYS A 284 12.78 -11.88 7.57
N GLN A 285 13.60 -11.96 8.62
CA GLN A 285 13.73 -13.14 9.50
C GLN A 285 12.39 -13.65 10.03
N ASN A 286 11.56 -12.78 10.60
CA ASN A 286 10.28 -13.11 11.23
C ASN A 286 9.08 -12.51 10.51
N CYS A 287 9.24 -12.13 9.24
CA CYS A 287 8.19 -11.51 8.45
C CYS A 287 7.10 -12.53 8.09
N ASN A 288 5.84 -12.24 8.42
CA ASN A 288 4.66 -13.04 8.08
C ASN A 288 3.95 -12.59 6.81
N MET A 289 4.56 -11.72 6.01
CA MET A 289 3.95 -11.21 4.77
C MET A 289 3.49 -12.37 3.88
N TYR A 290 2.22 -12.32 3.50
CA TYR A 290 1.62 -13.30 2.60
C TYR A 290 2.35 -13.34 1.25
N GLN A 291 2.58 -14.56 0.76
CA GLN A 291 3.12 -14.79 -0.58
C GLN A 291 2.01 -15.31 -1.50
N PRO A 292 1.76 -14.67 -2.64
CA PRO A 292 0.73 -15.12 -3.55
C PRO A 292 1.07 -16.48 -4.16
N HIS A 293 0.07 -17.33 -4.30
CA HIS A 293 0.23 -18.58 -5.04
C HIS A 293 0.63 -18.28 -6.51
N PRO A 294 1.51 -19.07 -7.14
CA PRO A 294 1.96 -18.84 -8.53
C PRO A 294 0.83 -18.62 -9.54
N ALA A 295 -0.29 -19.34 -9.40
CA ALA A 295 -1.47 -19.13 -10.25
C ALA A 295 -2.06 -17.71 -10.14
N LEU A 296 -2.01 -17.10 -8.94
CA LEU A 296 -2.45 -15.72 -8.75
C LEU A 296 -1.48 -14.71 -9.38
N VAL A 297 -0.17 -15.00 -9.35
CA VAL A 297 0.83 -14.17 -10.02
C VAL A 297 0.58 -14.17 -11.53
N ILE A 298 0.30 -15.35 -12.13
CA ILE A 298 -0.04 -15.47 -13.55
C ILE A 298 -1.36 -14.74 -13.84
N GLY A 299 -2.40 -14.98 -13.05
CA GLY A 299 -3.69 -14.33 -13.21
C GLY A 299 -3.59 -12.80 -13.19
N ASN A 300 -2.88 -12.26 -12.22
CA ASN A 300 -2.64 -10.80 -12.09
C ASN A 300 -1.81 -10.23 -13.25
N SER A 301 -0.98 -11.03 -13.92
CA SER A 301 -0.20 -10.58 -15.07
C SER A 301 -1.05 -10.41 -16.34
N ILE A 302 -2.18 -11.07 -16.42
CA ILE A 302 -3.13 -11.00 -17.56
C ILE A 302 -4.03 -9.77 -17.43
N LEU A 303 -4.48 -9.47 -16.21
CA LEU A 303 -5.27 -8.28 -15.89
C LEU A 303 -4.36 -7.06 -15.80
N ASP A 304 -4.86 -5.87 -16.16
CA ASP A 304 -4.13 -4.66 -15.79
C ASP A 304 -4.22 -4.42 -14.27
N TYR A 305 -3.31 -3.62 -13.73
CA TYR A 305 -3.25 -3.40 -12.28
C TYR A 305 -4.58 -2.82 -11.76
N THR A 306 -5.24 -1.96 -12.52
CA THR A 306 -6.55 -1.40 -12.19
C THR A 306 -7.61 -2.49 -12.12
N GLN A 307 -7.65 -3.38 -13.11
CA GLN A 307 -8.59 -4.50 -13.11
C GLN A 307 -8.32 -5.43 -11.93
N ALA A 308 -7.05 -5.79 -11.70
CA ALA A 308 -6.67 -6.63 -10.57
C ALA A 308 -7.01 -5.95 -9.22
N SER A 309 -6.68 -4.66 -9.06
CA SER A 309 -6.96 -3.91 -7.83
C SER A 309 -8.45 -3.71 -7.55
N ARG A 310 -9.28 -3.75 -8.58
CA ARG A 310 -10.75 -3.71 -8.45
C ARG A 310 -11.39 -5.08 -8.24
N LEU A 311 -10.85 -6.12 -8.86
CA LEU A 311 -11.39 -7.48 -8.75
C LEU A 311 -11.04 -8.15 -7.43
N VAL A 312 -9.81 -7.97 -6.94
CA VAL A 312 -9.34 -8.58 -5.69
C VAL A 312 -10.21 -8.19 -4.49
N PRO A 313 -10.48 -6.89 -4.20
CA PRO A 313 -11.35 -6.53 -3.07
C PRO A 313 -12.78 -7.05 -3.22
N LYS A 314 -13.33 -7.09 -4.45
CA LYS A 314 -14.65 -7.68 -4.68
C LYS A 314 -14.68 -9.17 -4.38
N ALA A 315 -13.64 -9.91 -4.80
CA ALA A 315 -13.50 -11.32 -4.47
C ALA A 315 -13.25 -11.52 -2.96
N GLU A 316 -12.41 -10.69 -2.33
CA GLU A 316 -12.20 -10.70 -0.88
C GLU A 316 -13.50 -10.42 -0.12
N THR A 317 -14.33 -9.48 -0.58
CA THR A 317 -15.66 -9.20 0.00
C THR A 317 -16.55 -10.44 -0.03
N ILE A 318 -16.63 -11.14 -1.19
CA ILE A 318 -17.42 -12.35 -1.32
C ILE A 318 -16.87 -13.45 -0.40
N ILE A 319 -15.55 -13.65 -0.38
CA ILE A 319 -14.91 -14.66 0.47
C ILE A 319 -15.12 -14.35 1.94
N SER A 320 -15.01 -13.09 2.34
CA SER A 320 -15.24 -12.68 3.73
C SER A 320 -16.67 -12.91 4.17
N LYS A 321 -17.67 -12.57 3.32
CA LYS A 321 -19.10 -12.85 3.58
C LYS A 321 -19.41 -14.36 3.69
N LEU A 322 -18.58 -15.23 3.12
CA LEU A 322 -18.75 -16.68 3.19
C LEU A 322 -17.98 -17.33 4.35
N ARG A 323 -16.94 -16.65 4.87
CA ARG A 323 -16.07 -17.18 5.93
C ARG A 323 -16.46 -16.73 7.34
N TYR A 324 -17.01 -15.56 7.43
CA TYR A 324 -17.40 -14.92 8.70
C TYR A 324 -18.92 -14.66 8.73
#